data_55fe8a91ff502410824a99ea00523050
#
_entry.id   55fe8a91ff502410824a99ea00523050
#
_cell.length_a   1.000
_cell.length_b   1.000
_cell.length_c   1.000
_cell.angle_alpha   90.00
_cell.angle_beta   90.00
_cell.angle_gamma   90.00
#
_symmetry.space_group_name_H-M   'P 1'
#
loop_
_entity.id
_entity.type
_entity.pdbx_description
1 polymer ?
#
loop_
_entity_poly.entity_id
_entity_poly.type
_entity_poly.pdbx_seq_one_letter_code
_entity_poly.pdbx_strand_id
1 'polypeptide(L)'
;MTSVQNNPKGILFILLGMAVFSVQDAMIKFIYNDASLYELYFGRTLVAWFLLVCYMKFSKQKINLKTHYPFLTILRVICFFFGFSFFYVSLTYMSLAMANALFFSSPFFVSILAIIFLKEKVGIRRWSAIFAGFIGVFIVLNPDFNNFDYMKLAPIACALCYSISMTITKYTSDKDNVYTQMIHLYIGATIISILFFIFTGEGQFNSFSDPTFQFIFREWFTNP
;
A
#
# COMPACT_ATOMS: atom_id res chain seq x y z
N MET A 1 -11.16 31.68 -3.49
CA MET A 1 -10.66 31.33 -4.83
C MET A 1 -9.26 30.76 -4.63
N THR A 2 -9.14 29.44 -4.52
CA THR A 2 -7.83 28.78 -4.43
C THR A 2 -7.27 28.69 -5.83
N SER A 3 -6.16 29.37 -6.05
CA SER A 3 -5.39 29.28 -7.29
C SER A 3 -5.09 27.79 -7.56
N VAL A 4 -5.56 27.28 -8.67
CA VAL A 4 -5.07 26.01 -9.23
C VAL A 4 -3.62 26.23 -9.55
N GLN A 5 -2.75 25.89 -8.60
CA GLN A 5 -1.33 25.85 -8.87
C GLN A 5 -1.10 24.70 -9.84
N ASN A 6 -0.95 25.01 -11.12
CA ASN A 6 -0.39 24.12 -12.11
C ASN A 6 1.07 23.87 -11.69
N ASN A 7 1.30 22.82 -10.90
CA ASN A 7 2.64 22.47 -10.45
C ASN A 7 3.15 21.26 -11.26
N PRO A 8 3.72 21.47 -12.45
CA PRO A 8 4.21 20.39 -13.31
C PRO A 8 5.30 19.57 -12.60
N LYS A 9 6.05 20.18 -11.67
CA LYS A 9 7.04 19.46 -10.84
C LYS A 9 6.36 18.44 -9.93
N GLY A 10 5.22 18.77 -9.33
CA GLY A 10 4.46 17.83 -8.50
C GLY A 10 3.95 16.63 -9.29
N ILE A 11 3.46 16.88 -10.50
CA ILE A 11 3.03 15.80 -11.42
C ILE A 11 4.22 14.90 -11.78
N LEU A 12 5.37 15.49 -12.12
CA LEU A 12 6.59 14.72 -12.44
C LEU A 12 7.02 13.83 -11.27
N PHE A 13 7.02 14.35 -10.04
CA PHE A 13 7.37 13.55 -8.85
C PHE A 13 6.39 12.41 -8.60
N ILE A 14 5.09 12.63 -8.83
CA ILE A 14 4.10 11.56 -8.74
C ILE A 14 4.37 10.48 -9.79
N LEU A 15 4.62 10.86 -11.03
CA LEU A 15 4.92 9.90 -12.11
C LEU A 15 6.19 9.09 -11.83
N LEU A 16 7.26 9.74 -11.35
CA LEU A 16 8.47 9.05 -10.93
C LEU A 16 8.22 8.09 -9.77
N GLY A 17 7.43 8.50 -8.78
CA GLY A 17 7.03 7.64 -7.67
C GLY A 17 6.25 6.42 -8.16
N MET A 18 5.30 6.59 -9.06
CA MET A 18 4.53 5.48 -9.65
C MET A 18 5.41 4.53 -10.47
N ALA A 19 6.40 5.07 -11.20
CA ALA A 19 7.36 4.22 -11.93
C ALA A 19 8.19 3.35 -10.96
N VAL A 20 8.67 3.93 -9.85
CA VAL A 20 9.39 3.18 -8.81
C VAL A 20 8.50 2.10 -8.18
N PHE A 21 7.23 2.41 -7.88
CA PHE A 21 6.27 1.42 -7.38
C PHE A 21 6.06 0.28 -8.38
N SER A 22 5.92 0.58 -9.67
CA SER A 22 5.72 -0.46 -10.69
C SER A 22 6.92 -1.41 -10.79
N VAL A 23 8.14 -0.88 -10.70
CA VAL A 23 9.36 -1.71 -10.65
C VAL A 23 9.38 -2.58 -9.38
N GLN A 24 9.06 -2.00 -8.23
CA GLN A 24 8.98 -2.72 -6.96
C GLN A 24 7.97 -3.87 -7.02
N ASP A 25 6.76 -3.63 -7.55
CA ASP A 25 5.71 -4.65 -7.66
C ASP A 25 6.14 -5.79 -8.61
N ALA A 26 6.81 -5.45 -9.71
CA ALA A 26 7.38 -6.44 -10.62
C ALA A 26 8.46 -7.29 -9.94
N MET A 27 9.35 -6.67 -9.15
CA MET A 27 10.36 -7.41 -8.37
C MET A 27 9.71 -8.35 -7.35
N ILE A 28 8.70 -7.89 -6.61
CA ILE A 28 7.99 -8.75 -5.64
C ILE A 28 7.32 -9.92 -6.38
N LYS A 29 6.67 -9.68 -7.53
CA LYS A 29 6.08 -10.75 -8.35
C LYS A 29 7.14 -11.73 -8.86
N PHE A 30 8.37 -11.31 -9.06
CA PHE A 30 9.45 -12.18 -9.49
C PHE A 30 9.98 -13.05 -8.33
N ILE A 31 10.07 -12.50 -7.12
CA ILE A 31 10.74 -13.13 -5.97
C ILE A 31 9.75 -13.86 -5.03
N TYR A 32 8.43 -13.73 -5.24
CA TYR A 32 7.43 -14.25 -4.29
C TYR A 32 7.51 -15.77 -4.04
N ASN A 33 8.12 -16.52 -4.96
CA ASN A 33 8.35 -17.97 -4.79
C ASN A 33 9.54 -18.28 -3.90
N ASP A 34 10.48 -17.34 -3.70
CA ASP A 34 11.76 -17.59 -3.04
C ASP A 34 11.83 -16.97 -1.65
N ALA A 35 11.09 -15.89 -1.40
CA ALA A 35 11.11 -15.17 -0.14
C ALA A 35 9.71 -15.09 0.50
N SER A 36 9.69 -14.94 1.83
CA SER A 36 8.44 -14.73 2.56
C SER A 36 7.93 -13.31 2.38
N LEU A 37 6.60 -13.13 2.41
CA LEU A 37 5.95 -11.82 2.32
C LEU A 37 6.51 -10.83 3.36
N TYR A 38 6.67 -11.25 4.60
CA TYR A 38 7.09 -10.38 5.69
C TYR A 38 8.59 -10.11 5.70
N GLU A 39 9.39 -11.03 5.17
CA GLU A 39 10.81 -10.82 4.88
C GLU A 39 11.01 -9.70 3.85
N LEU A 40 10.24 -9.73 2.76
CA LEU A 40 10.23 -8.67 1.75
C LEU A 40 9.80 -7.32 2.35
N TYR A 41 8.81 -7.34 3.23
CA TYR A 41 8.41 -6.11 3.94
C TYR A 41 9.52 -5.57 4.83
N PHE A 42 10.18 -6.44 5.60
CA PHE A 42 11.26 -6.05 6.48
C PHE A 42 12.41 -5.41 5.69
N GLY A 43 12.90 -6.09 4.66
CA GLY A 43 13.98 -5.57 3.81
C GLY A 43 13.62 -4.23 3.17
N ARG A 44 12.41 -4.13 2.59
CA ARG A 44 11.91 -2.90 1.97
C ARG A 44 11.81 -1.74 2.95
N THR A 45 11.25 -1.98 4.14
CA THR A 45 11.07 -0.91 5.12
C THR A 45 12.39 -0.43 5.70
N LEU A 46 13.37 -1.30 5.89
CA LEU A 46 14.72 -0.90 6.31
C LEU A 46 15.40 0.00 5.28
N VAL A 47 15.36 -0.38 4.00
CA VAL A 47 15.91 0.45 2.92
C VAL A 47 15.20 1.80 2.84
N ALA A 48 13.87 1.79 2.89
CA ALA A 48 13.07 3.01 2.84
C ALA A 48 13.35 3.93 4.04
N TRP A 49 13.47 3.37 5.24
CA TRP A 49 13.82 4.11 6.45
C TRP A 49 15.22 4.73 6.36
N PHE A 50 16.20 3.96 5.90
CA PHE A 50 17.56 4.45 5.68
C PHE A 50 17.58 5.62 4.69
N LEU A 51 16.93 5.49 3.54
CA LEU A 51 16.84 6.54 2.52
C LEU A 51 16.11 7.78 3.06
N LEU A 52 15.04 7.60 3.84
CA LEU A 52 14.31 8.71 4.46
C LEU A 52 15.21 9.48 5.43
N VAL A 53 15.93 8.78 6.31
CA VAL A 53 16.85 9.42 7.28
C VAL A 53 17.99 10.16 6.56
N CYS A 54 18.57 9.55 5.53
CA CYS A 54 19.57 10.21 4.70
C CYS A 54 19.01 11.49 4.08
N TYR A 55 17.85 11.42 3.44
CA TYR A 55 17.20 12.59 2.84
C TYR A 55 16.92 13.68 3.87
N MET A 56 16.40 13.32 5.06
CA MET A 56 16.11 14.29 6.12
C MET A 56 17.38 14.99 6.61
N LYS A 57 18.51 14.27 6.73
CA LYS A 57 19.81 14.87 7.10
C LYS A 57 20.29 15.84 6.03
N PHE A 58 20.25 15.46 4.75
CA PHE A 58 20.64 16.35 3.65
C PHE A 58 19.75 17.58 3.55
N SER A 59 18.45 17.42 3.74
CA SER A 59 17.46 18.51 3.69
C SER A 59 17.38 19.31 5.00
N LYS A 60 18.21 19.00 6.00
CA LYS A 60 18.21 19.65 7.34
C LYS A 60 16.83 19.62 8.02
N GLN A 61 16.02 18.60 7.76
CA GLN A 61 14.72 18.41 8.38
C GLN A 61 14.88 17.82 9.77
N LYS A 62 14.12 18.34 10.74
CA LYS A 62 14.15 17.81 12.10
C LYS A 62 13.36 16.50 12.18
N ILE A 63 13.98 15.47 12.74
CA ILE A 63 13.29 14.21 13.07
C ILE A 63 12.39 14.48 14.28
N ASN A 64 11.09 14.39 14.08
CA ASN A 64 10.11 14.50 15.14
C ASN A 64 9.29 13.20 15.21
N LEU A 65 9.35 12.52 16.33
CA LEU A 65 8.60 11.27 16.57
C LEU A 65 7.28 11.52 17.31
N LYS A 66 6.99 12.76 17.72
CA LYS A 66 5.73 13.06 18.38
C LYS A 66 4.62 13.23 17.36
N THR A 67 3.56 12.46 17.51
CA THR A 67 2.30 12.61 16.76
C THR A 67 1.22 13.20 17.66
N HIS A 68 0.37 14.05 17.09
CA HIS A 68 -0.82 14.58 17.75
C HIS A 68 -2.00 13.59 17.71
N TYR A 69 -1.92 12.57 16.84
CA TYR A 69 -2.99 11.62 16.59
C TYR A 69 -2.53 10.16 16.71
N PRO A 70 -2.11 9.68 17.92
CA PRO A 70 -1.49 8.36 18.06
C PRO A 70 -2.39 7.22 17.58
N PHE A 71 -3.67 7.24 17.93
CA PHE A 71 -4.62 6.20 17.50
C PHE A 71 -4.80 6.14 15.98
N LEU A 72 -4.98 7.30 15.34
CA LEU A 72 -5.10 7.36 13.88
C LEU A 72 -3.81 6.94 13.17
N THR A 73 -2.66 7.25 13.76
CA THR A 73 -1.36 6.83 13.23
C THR A 73 -1.22 5.30 13.27
N ILE A 74 -1.60 4.65 14.38
CA ILE A 74 -1.60 3.19 14.50
C ILE A 74 -2.58 2.59 13.48
N LEU A 75 -3.82 3.07 13.43
CA LEU A 75 -4.82 2.59 12.48
C LEU A 75 -4.32 2.72 11.02
N ARG A 76 -3.69 3.83 10.69
CA ARG A 76 -3.10 4.06 9.38
C ARG A 76 -2.02 3.03 9.02
N VAL A 77 -1.11 2.75 9.98
CA VAL A 77 -0.04 1.75 9.80
C VAL A 77 -0.64 0.37 9.56
N ILE A 78 -1.61 -0.03 10.38
CA ILE A 78 -2.31 -1.32 10.27
C ILE A 78 -3.00 -1.42 8.90
N CYS A 79 -3.80 -0.43 8.52
CA CYS A 79 -4.49 -0.43 7.23
C CYS A 79 -3.51 -0.48 6.06
N PHE A 80 -2.42 0.28 6.11
CA PHE A 80 -1.41 0.28 5.05
C PHE A 80 -0.71 -1.07 4.93
N PHE A 81 -0.24 -1.62 6.06
CA PHE A 81 0.49 -2.89 6.08
C PHE A 81 -0.38 -4.05 5.60
N PHE A 82 -1.52 -4.27 6.24
CA PHE A 82 -2.42 -5.37 5.86
C PHE A 82 -3.06 -5.16 4.48
N GLY A 83 -3.35 -3.91 4.11
CA GLY A 83 -3.85 -3.61 2.77
C GLY A 83 -2.90 -4.09 1.68
N PHE A 84 -1.64 -3.70 1.74
CA PHE A 84 -0.65 -4.18 0.77
C PHE A 84 -0.32 -5.68 0.92
N SER A 85 -0.45 -6.27 2.11
CA SER A 85 -0.36 -7.72 2.28
C SER A 85 -1.42 -8.44 1.46
N PHE A 86 -2.68 -7.97 1.46
CA PHE A 86 -3.73 -8.50 0.58
C PHE A 86 -3.39 -8.36 -0.90
N PHE A 87 -2.80 -7.23 -1.29
CA PHE A 87 -2.37 -7.02 -2.67
C PHE A 87 -1.30 -8.04 -3.08
N TYR A 88 -0.24 -8.19 -2.30
CA TYR A 88 0.86 -9.10 -2.64
C TYR A 88 0.44 -10.57 -2.58
N VAL A 89 -0.42 -10.95 -1.64
CA VAL A 89 -1.03 -12.27 -1.60
C VAL A 89 -1.85 -12.54 -2.87
N SER A 90 -2.57 -11.55 -3.40
CA SER A 90 -3.33 -11.74 -4.64
C SER A 90 -2.45 -12.08 -5.85
N LEU A 91 -1.17 -11.67 -5.83
CA LEU A 91 -0.22 -11.98 -6.90
C LEU A 91 0.12 -13.47 -7.01
N THR A 92 -0.16 -14.28 -5.99
CA THR A 92 0.00 -15.74 -6.08
C THR A 92 -1.07 -16.38 -6.98
N TYR A 93 -2.24 -15.75 -7.13
CA TYR A 93 -3.38 -16.27 -7.89
C TYR A 93 -3.65 -15.56 -9.20
N MET A 94 -3.17 -14.32 -9.36
CA MET A 94 -3.48 -13.53 -10.54
C MET A 94 -2.26 -12.78 -11.08
N SER A 95 -2.39 -12.29 -12.32
CA SER A 95 -1.36 -11.46 -12.92
C SER A 95 -1.27 -10.10 -12.24
N LEU A 96 -0.08 -9.50 -12.26
CA LEU A 96 0.16 -8.15 -11.75
C LEU A 96 -0.76 -7.11 -12.42
N ALA A 97 -1.02 -7.27 -13.72
CA ALA A 97 -1.91 -6.39 -14.47
C ALA A 97 -3.35 -6.44 -13.93
N MET A 98 -3.87 -7.64 -13.63
CA MET A 98 -5.21 -7.83 -13.06
C MET A 98 -5.29 -7.28 -11.64
N ALA A 99 -4.31 -7.55 -10.78
CA ALA A 99 -4.26 -7.03 -9.43
C ALA A 99 -4.25 -5.50 -9.41
N ASN A 100 -3.43 -4.87 -10.26
CA ASN A 100 -3.40 -3.41 -10.40
C ASN A 100 -4.72 -2.84 -10.95
N ALA A 101 -5.34 -3.51 -11.92
CA ALA A 101 -6.63 -3.09 -12.45
C ALA A 101 -7.70 -3.05 -11.35
N LEU A 102 -7.77 -4.09 -10.50
CA LEU A 102 -8.68 -4.12 -9.35
C LEU A 102 -8.34 -3.05 -8.29
N PHE A 103 -7.05 -2.81 -8.05
CA PHE A 103 -6.59 -1.76 -7.15
C PHE A 103 -6.96 -0.35 -7.63
N PHE A 104 -7.19 -0.12 -8.92
CA PHE A 104 -7.73 1.13 -9.44
C PHE A 104 -9.14 1.47 -8.94
N SER A 105 -9.78 0.61 -8.16
CA SER A 105 -10.96 0.97 -7.35
C SER A 105 -10.63 1.96 -6.22
N SER A 106 -9.36 2.13 -5.84
CA SER A 106 -8.95 3.01 -4.75
C SER A 106 -9.38 4.48 -4.89
N PRO A 107 -9.35 5.16 -6.06
CA PRO A 107 -9.85 6.53 -6.18
C PRO A 107 -11.34 6.68 -5.85
N PHE A 108 -12.14 5.63 -6.07
CA PHE A 108 -13.54 5.59 -5.68
C PHE A 108 -13.68 5.62 -4.16
N PHE A 109 -12.99 4.72 -3.47
CA PHE A 109 -13.01 4.68 -2.00
C PHE A 109 -12.44 5.96 -1.39
N VAL A 110 -11.32 6.48 -1.90
CA VAL A 110 -10.75 7.77 -1.45
C VAL A 110 -11.76 8.90 -1.58
N SER A 111 -12.53 8.94 -2.67
CA SER A 111 -13.51 10.01 -2.88
C SER A 111 -14.70 9.90 -1.94
N ILE A 112 -15.20 8.70 -1.68
CA ILE A 112 -16.26 8.45 -0.70
C ILE A 112 -15.80 8.84 0.71
N LEU A 113 -14.61 8.37 1.11
CA LEU A 113 -14.06 8.67 2.43
C LEU A 113 -13.77 10.17 2.61
N ALA A 114 -13.32 10.87 1.55
CA ALA A 114 -13.11 12.30 1.58
C ALA A 114 -14.42 13.07 1.80
N ILE A 115 -15.53 12.63 1.21
CA ILE A 115 -16.85 13.23 1.45
C ILE A 115 -17.29 13.00 2.90
N ILE A 116 -17.19 11.76 3.39
CA ILE A 116 -17.71 11.38 4.70
C ILE A 116 -16.86 11.97 5.83
N PHE A 117 -15.55 11.80 5.79
CA PHE A 117 -14.65 12.13 6.90
C PHE A 117 -14.02 13.52 6.78
N LEU A 118 -13.69 13.96 5.57
CA LEU A 118 -13.07 15.27 5.35
C LEU A 118 -14.10 16.35 4.97
N LYS A 119 -15.37 15.96 4.78
CA LYS A 119 -16.47 16.85 4.36
C LYS A 119 -16.16 17.61 3.07
N GLU A 120 -15.38 17.02 2.18
CA GLU A 120 -15.01 17.61 0.91
C GLU A 120 -16.16 17.54 -0.10
N LYS A 121 -16.32 18.59 -0.90
CA LYS A 121 -17.25 18.58 -2.03
C LYS A 121 -16.55 17.98 -3.25
N VAL A 122 -16.94 16.78 -3.63
CA VAL A 122 -16.45 16.12 -4.84
C VAL A 122 -17.33 16.50 -6.02
N GLY A 123 -16.75 17.24 -6.97
CA GLY A 123 -17.48 17.70 -8.16
C GLY A 123 -17.75 16.57 -9.16
N ILE A 124 -18.76 16.81 -10.02
CA ILE A 124 -19.21 15.86 -11.04
C ILE A 124 -18.07 15.39 -11.98
N ARG A 125 -17.12 16.27 -12.30
CA ARG A 125 -15.96 15.94 -13.14
C ARG A 125 -15.08 14.84 -12.54
N ARG A 126 -14.92 14.85 -11.21
CA ARG A 126 -14.15 13.81 -10.51
C ARG A 126 -14.91 12.48 -10.51
N TRP A 127 -16.22 12.52 -10.29
CA TRP A 127 -17.07 11.34 -10.38
C TRP A 127 -17.06 10.72 -11.77
N SER A 128 -17.22 11.54 -12.82
CA SER A 128 -17.20 11.03 -14.20
C SER A 128 -15.85 10.37 -14.56
N ALA A 129 -14.73 10.95 -14.13
CA ALA A 129 -13.40 10.36 -14.34
C ALA A 129 -13.25 9.02 -13.60
N ILE A 130 -13.76 8.91 -12.36
CA ILE A 130 -13.76 7.66 -11.60
C ILE A 130 -14.58 6.58 -12.29
N PHE A 131 -15.80 6.91 -12.74
CA PHE A 131 -16.66 5.97 -13.47
C PHE A 131 -16.05 5.53 -14.80
N ALA A 132 -15.46 6.45 -15.55
CA ALA A 132 -14.74 6.10 -16.79
C ALA A 132 -13.56 5.14 -16.52
N GLY A 133 -12.78 5.39 -15.47
CA GLY A 133 -11.71 4.49 -15.03
C GLY A 133 -12.24 3.11 -14.63
N PHE A 134 -13.38 3.06 -13.91
CA PHE A 134 -14.02 1.81 -13.52
C PHE A 134 -14.50 0.98 -14.70
N ILE A 135 -15.09 1.62 -15.71
CA ILE A 135 -15.49 0.96 -16.98
C ILE A 135 -14.25 0.37 -17.66
N GLY A 136 -13.16 1.14 -17.74
CA GLY A 136 -11.89 0.64 -18.28
C GLY A 136 -11.37 -0.60 -17.56
N VAL A 137 -11.39 -0.60 -16.24
CA VAL A 137 -11.03 -1.76 -15.40
C VAL A 137 -11.94 -2.95 -15.71
N PHE A 138 -13.25 -2.73 -15.82
CA PHE A 138 -14.22 -3.78 -16.10
C PHE A 138 -13.99 -4.45 -17.47
N ILE A 139 -13.64 -3.65 -18.47
CA ILE A 139 -13.30 -4.14 -19.82
C ILE A 139 -12.04 -5.01 -19.80
N VAL A 140 -11.00 -4.55 -19.08
CA VAL A 140 -9.72 -5.29 -18.96
C VAL A 140 -9.88 -6.59 -18.18
N LEU A 141 -10.70 -6.58 -17.12
CA LEU A 141 -10.92 -7.74 -16.27
C LEU A 141 -11.67 -8.86 -16.97
N ASN A 142 -12.58 -8.51 -17.90
CA ASN A 142 -13.49 -9.46 -18.55
C ASN A 142 -14.00 -10.53 -17.54
N PRO A 143 -14.70 -10.15 -16.47
CA PRO A 143 -14.99 -11.04 -15.35
C PRO A 143 -15.90 -12.19 -15.78
N ASP A 144 -15.43 -13.41 -15.57
CA ASP A 144 -16.28 -14.59 -15.67
C ASP A 144 -17.11 -14.69 -14.39
N PHE A 145 -18.42 -14.37 -14.49
CA PHE A 145 -19.34 -14.42 -13.37
C PHE A 145 -19.76 -15.85 -12.99
N ASN A 146 -19.51 -16.85 -13.84
CA ASN A 146 -19.84 -18.24 -13.55
C ASN A 146 -18.79 -18.91 -12.65
N ASN A 147 -17.53 -18.43 -12.71
CA ASN A 147 -16.40 -18.90 -11.91
C ASN A 147 -15.81 -17.75 -11.09
N PHE A 148 -16.58 -17.26 -10.12
CA PHE A 148 -16.12 -16.17 -9.27
C PHE A 148 -15.10 -16.66 -8.25
N ASP A 149 -13.86 -16.21 -8.40
CA ASP A 149 -12.77 -16.46 -7.44
C ASP A 149 -12.75 -15.35 -6.37
N TYR A 150 -12.96 -15.74 -5.11
CA TYR A 150 -12.93 -14.83 -3.96
C TYR A 150 -11.58 -14.14 -3.78
N MET A 151 -10.48 -14.71 -4.27
CA MET A 151 -9.16 -14.08 -4.22
C MET A 151 -9.08 -12.78 -5.04
N LYS A 152 -9.97 -12.59 -6.01
CA LYS A 152 -10.10 -11.32 -6.76
C LYS A 152 -10.58 -10.16 -5.87
N LEU A 153 -11.13 -10.44 -4.69
CA LEU A 153 -11.49 -9.42 -3.71
C LEU A 153 -10.28 -8.86 -2.95
N ALA A 154 -9.17 -9.57 -2.89
CA ALA A 154 -8.01 -9.14 -2.13
C ALA A 154 -7.42 -7.78 -2.59
N PRO A 155 -7.23 -7.48 -3.90
CA PRO A 155 -6.80 -6.16 -4.34
C PRO A 155 -7.83 -5.06 -4.07
N ILE A 156 -9.13 -5.39 -4.06
CA ILE A 156 -10.21 -4.44 -3.71
C ILE A 156 -10.17 -4.13 -2.21
N ALA A 157 -9.95 -5.14 -1.36
CA ALA A 157 -9.72 -4.93 0.07
C ALA A 157 -8.47 -4.07 0.32
N CYS A 158 -7.38 -4.31 -0.44
CA CYS A 158 -6.22 -3.44 -0.43
C CYS A 158 -6.57 -2.00 -0.79
N ALA A 159 -7.34 -1.79 -1.87
CA ALA A 159 -7.77 -0.46 -2.31
C ALA A 159 -8.57 0.27 -1.22
N LEU A 160 -9.43 -0.42 -0.49
CA LEU A 160 -10.17 0.14 0.66
C LEU A 160 -9.23 0.50 1.82
N CYS A 161 -8.36 -0.40 2.25
CA CYS A 161 -7.39 -0.17 3.32
C CYS A 161 -6.43 0.98 2.98
N TYR A 162 -5.93 1.01 1.75
CA TYR A 162 -5.11 2.11 1.23
C TYR A 162 -5.85 3.44 1.29
N SER A 163 -7.12 3.46 0.89
CA SER A 163 -7.95 4.66 0.88
C SER A 163 -8.20 5.19 2.29
N ILE A 164 -8.41 4.31 3.27
CA ILE A 164 -8.51 4.68 4.69
C ILE A 164 -7.19 5.30 5.14
N SER A 165 -6.06 4.65 4.85
CA SER A 165 -4.73 5.15 5.21
C SER A 165 -4.45 6.53 4.61
N MET A 166 -4.79 6.77 3.33
CA MET A 166 -4.63 8.06 2.66
C MET A 166 -5.55 9.14 3.23
N THR A 167 -6.78 8.79 3.58
CA THR A 167 -7.73 9.73 4.22
C THR A 167 -7.23 10.15 5.59
N ILE A 168 -6.72 9.20 6.41
CA ILE A 168 -6.11 9.50 7.70
C ILE A 168 -4.88 10.39 7.51
N THR A 169 -4.02 10.07 6.54
CA THR A 169 -2.83 10.88 6.22
C THR A 169 -3.19 12.32 5.92
N LYS A 170 -4.24 12.54 5.14
CA LYS A 170 -4.73 13.88 4.81
C LYS A 170 -5.34 14.58 6.03
N TYR A 171 -6.14 13.87 6.82
CA TYR A 171 -6.76 14.41 8.02
C TYR A 171 -5.71 14.84 9.06
N THR A 172 -4.66 14.04 9.27
CA THR A 172 -3.63 14.31 10.28
C THR A 172 -2.56 15.30 9.81
N SER A 173 -2.53 15.65 8.53
CA SER A 173 -1.54 16.56 7.94
C SER A 173 -1.67 18.01 8.42
N ASP A 174 -2.73 18.36 9.14
CA ASP A 174 -2.90 19.68 9.76
C ASP A 174 -1.90 19.94 10.91
N LYS A 175 -1.52 18.89 11.65
CA LYS A 175 -0.62 18.97 12.81
C LYS A 175 0.64 18.12 12.68
N ASP A 176 0.56 17.00 11.97
CA ASP A 176 1.69 16.08 11.82
C ASP A 176 2.38 16.29 10.45
N ASN A 177 3.67 16.57 10.49
CA ASN A 177 4.48 16.71 9.28
C ASN A 177 4.53 15.39 8.51
N VAL A 178 4.60 15.47 7.18
CA VAL A 178 4.72 14.31 6.28
C VAL A 178 5.89 13.39 6.67
N TYR A 179 7.03 13.94 7.08
CA TYR A 179 8.18 13.14 7.53
C TYR A 179 7.87 12.34 8.80
N THR A 180 7.23 12.96 9.77
CA THR A 180 6.77 12.28 11.00
C THR A 180 5.83 11.12 10.66
N GLN A 181 4.90 11.36 9.75
CA GLN A 181 3.96 10.35 9.31
C GLN A 181 4.66 9.17 8.58
N MET A 182 5.65 9.44 7.72
CA MET A 182 6.44 8.41 7.04
C MET A 182 7.29 7.59 8.01
N ILE A 183 7.93 8.25 9.00
CA ILE A 183 8.71 7.55 10.03
C ILE A 183 7.84 6.54 10.79
N HIS A 184 6.66 6.97 11.25
CA HIS A 184 5.75 6.05 11.95
C HIS A 184 5.29 4.89 11.06
N LEU A 185 5.06 5.13 9.78
CA LEU A 185 4.67 4.09 8.85
C LEU A 185 5.77 3.02 8.72
N TYR A 186 7.02 3.44 8.50
CA TYR A 186 8.12 2.50 8.35
C TYR A 186 8.48 1.80 9.66
N ILE A 187 8.49 2.51 10.79
CA ILE A 187 8.72 1.89 12.10
C ILE A 187 7.62 0.85 12.39
N GLY A 188 6.36 1.22 12.18
CA GLY A 188 5.25 0.32 12.45
C GLY A 188 5.26 -0.91 11.54
N ALA A 189 5.52 -0.74 10.23
CA ALA A 189 5.65 -1.85 9.30
C ALA A 189 6.83 -2.78 9.68
N THR A 190 7.97 -2.22 10.11
CA THR A 190 9.11 -3.01 10.59
C THR A 190 8.76 -3.79 11.85
N ILE A 191 8.08 -3.17 12.83
CA ILE A 191 7.65 -3.85 14.07
C ILE A 191 6.71 -5.01 13.73
N ILE A 192 5.70 -4.78 12.87
CA ILE A 192 4.77 -5.83 12.48
C ILE A 192 5.51 -6.97 11.77
N SER A 193 6.45 -6.67 10.87
CA SER A 193 7.25 -7.69 10.18
C SER A 193 8.08 -8.52 11.17
N ILE A 194 8.71 -7.88 12.17
CA ILE A 194 9.47 -8.58 13.21
C ILE A 194 8.56 -9.47 14.06
N LEU A 195 7.36 -9.00 14.41
CA LEU A 195 6.40 -9.83 15.13
C LEU A 195 6.02 -11.07 14.31
N PHE A 196 5.77 -10.94 13.03
CA PHE A 196 5.52 -12.08 12.16
C PHE A 196 6.74 -13.03 12.08
N PHE A 197 7.96 -12.49 12.02
CA PHE A 197 9.18 -13.31 12.07
C PHE A 197 9.24 -14.17 13.34
N ILE A 198 8.98 -13.59 14.51
CA ILE A 198 9.01 -14.32 15.79
C ILE A 198 7.98 -15.46 15.81
N PHE A 199 6.80 -15.26 15.18
CA PHE A 199 5.74 -16.26 15.18
C PHE A 199 5.85 -17.29 14.04
N THR A 200 6.47 -16.95 12.91
CA THR A 200 6.41 -17.78 11.70
C THR A 200 7.76 -18.03 11.04
N GLY A 201 8.79 -17.29 11.42
CA GLY A 201 10.09 -17.27 10.72
C GLY A 201 10.97 -18.51 10.90
N GLU A 202 10.63 -19.42 11.83
CA GLU A 202 11.40 -20.64 12.12
C GLU A 202 10.99 -21.86 11.25
N GLY A 203 10.17 -21.67 10.21
CA GLY A 203 9.79 -22.75 9.30
C GLY A 203 8.73 -23.72 9.83
N GLN A 204 8.09 -23.42 10.96
CA GLN A 204 7.06 -24.29 11.57
C GLN A 204 5.87 -24.54 10.64
N PHE A 205 5.66 -23.68 9.66
CA PHE A 205 4.53 -23.68 8.74
C PHE A 205 4.91 -24.00 7.29
N ASN A 206 6.13 -24.48 7.02
CA ASN A 206 6.59 -24.83 5.66
C ASN A 206 5.80 -25.99 5.02
N SER A 207 4.96 -26.70 5.80
CA SER A 207 4.20 -27.88 5.35
C SER A 207 2.92 -27.53 4.55
N PHE A 208 2.59 -26.26 4.40
CA PHE A 208 1.40 -25.87 3.63
C PHE A 208 1.61 -26.09 2.12
N SER A 209 0.61 -26.74 1.48
CA SER A 209 0.62 -26.98 0.03
C SER A 209 0.09 -25.79 -0.78
N ASP A 210 -0.63 -24.87 -0.15
CA ASP A 210 -1.23 -23.71 -0.81
C ASP A 210 -0.17 -22.60 -1.02
N PRO A 211 0.00 -22.07 -2.24
CA PRO A 211 1.00 -21.05 -2.56
C PRO A 211 0.89 -19.78 -1.71
N THR A 212 -0.33 -19.42 -1.29
CA THR A 212 -0.55 -18.25 -0.43
C THR A 212 0.02 -18.43 0.95
N PHE A 213 -0.30 -19.57 1.58
CA PHE A 213 0.22 -19.86 2.91
C PHE A 213 1.72 -20.04 2.88
N GLN A 214 2.28 -20.63 1.83
CA GLN A 214 3.72 -20.68 1.62
C GLN A 214 4.33 -19.29 1.53
N PHE A 215 3.74 -18.37 0.76
CA PHE A 215 4.24 -17.01 0.63
C PHE A 215 4.13 -16.21 1.94
N ILE A 216 3.08 -16.41 2.74
CA ILE A 216 2.86 -15.71 4.01
C ILE A 216 3.77 -16.25 5.11
N PHE A 217 3.85 -17.58 5.25
CA PHE A 217 4.42 -18.26 6.42
C PHE A 217 5.74 -18.97 6.14
N ARG A 218 6.36 -18.75 4.97
CA ARG A 218 7.65 -19.32 4.64
C ARG A 218 8.70 -18.88 5.65
N GLU A 219 9.61 -19.77 5.95
CA GLU A 219 10.83 -19.53 6.71
C GLU A 219 11.63 -18.36 6.11
N TRP A 220 12.19 -17.51 6.96
CA TRP A 220 13.03 -16.40 6.55
C TRP A 220 14.48 -16.87 6.36
N PHE A 221 15.18 -16.24 5.42
CA PHE A 221 16.59 -16.54 5.14
C PHE A 221 16.89 -18.01 4.82
N THR A 222 15.92 -18.74 4.28
CA THR A 222 16.20 -20.04 3.72
C THR A 222 17.25 -19.90 2.63
N ASN A 223 18.37 -20.62 2.81
CA ASN A 223 19.36 -20.73 1.76
C ASN A 223 18.72 -21.30 0.50
N PRO A 224 19.10 -20.77 -0.69
CA PRO A 224 18.65 -21.27 -1.98
C PRO A 224 19.11 -22.72 -2.22
#